data_71e36e2c1f1188d961af7988ffdabd7c
#
_entry.id   71e36e2c1f1188d961af7988ffdabd7c
#
_cell.length_a   1.000
_cell.length_b   1.000
_cell.length_c   1.000
_cell.angle_alpha   90.00
_cell.angle_beta   90.00
_cell.angle_gamma   90.00
#
_symmetry.space_group_name_H-M   'P 1'
#
loop_
_entity.id
_entity.type
_entity.pdbx_description
1 polymer ?
#
loop_
_entity_poly.entity_id
_entity_poly.type
_entity_poly.pdbx_seq_one_letter_code
_entity_poly.pdbx_strand_id
1 'polypeptide(L)'
;VPDWAEGLDWEAELAVVVGAPLHRADRHEATAAIAGYTAANDLSVRSWQRHTGQWLPGKAFDATTPLGPVLVTPDELDPAAGLALTCRVDGELVQSGDTADLVFDAPALLAYVSAFTRLSPGDVVLTGTPAGVGAGTTPPRALADGDVVEVELAGVGVLTTPIRIEKTGTEHRECA
;
A
#
# COMPACT_ATOMS: atom_id res chain seq x y z
N VAL A 1 3.67 15.39 -1.97
CA VAL A 1 4.63 15.15 -3.06
C VAL A 1 4.93 16.44 -3.80
N PRO A 2 6.12 16.63 -4.38
CA PRO A 2 6.44 17.81 -5.17
C PRO A 2 5.64 17.87 -6.48
N ASP A 3 5.39 19.08 -6.99
CA ASP A 3 4.55 19.34 -8.18
C ASP A 3 5.12 18.81 -9.51
N TRP A 4 6.43 18.48 -9.54
CA TRP A 4 7.05 17.82 -10.70
C TRP A 4 6.88 16.28 -10.69
N ALA A 5 6.38 15.70 -9.60
CA ALA A 5 6.14 14.27 -9.48
C ALA A 5 4.77 13.92 -10.10
N GLU A 6 4.74 13.76 -11.42
CA GLU A 6 3.51 13.57 -12.18
C GLU A 6 2.89 12.18 -11.99
N GLY A 7 1.56 12.14 -12.06
CA GLY A 7 0.81 10.89 -12.05
C GLY A 7 0.74 10.24 -10.68
N LEU A 8 0.55 11.02 -9.61
CA LEU A 8 0.27 10.47 -8.29
C LEU A 8 -1.04 9.68 -8.32
N ASP A 9 -1.01 8.44 -7.86
CA ASP A 9 -2.09 7.49 -7.97
C ASP A 9 -2.29 6.74 -6.65
N TRP A 10 -3.49 6.22 -6.42
CA TRP A 10 -3.89 5.47 -5.23
C TRP A 10 -3.72 3.96 -5.44
N GLU A 11 -3.41 3.26 -4.36
CA GLU A 11 -3.40 1.80 -4.29
C GLU A 11 -3.83 1.35 -2.89
N ALA A 12 -5.11 0.98 -2.75
CA ALA A 12 -5.62 0.41 -1.50
C ALA A 12 -5.07 -1.00 -1.29
N GLU A 13 -4.50 -1.28 -0.12
CA GLU A 13 -3.88 -2.56 0.19
C GLU A 13 -4.15 -3.03 1.62
N LEU A 14 -4.16 -4.33 1.82
CA LEU A 14 -3.92 -4.92 3.12
C LEU A 14 -2.44 -4.79 3.46
N ALA A 15 -2.11 -4.30 4.64
CA ALA A 15 -0.75 -4.27 5.18
C ALA A 15 -0.60 -5.31 6.29
N VAL A 16 0.48 -6.07 6.25
CA VAL A 16 0.85 -7.07 7.25
C VAL A 16 2.02 -6.57 8.06
N VAL A 17 1.87 -6.49 9.38
CA VAL A 17 2.92 -6.06 10.30
C VAL A 17 3.59 -7.28 10.92
N VAL A 18 4.91 -7.34 10.81
CA VAL A 18 5.74 -8.41 11.39
C VAL A 18 5.89 -8.19 12.89
N GLY A 19 5.66 -9.24 13.69
CA GLY A 19 5.75 -9.22 15.15
C GLY A 19 6.95 -9.98 15.73
N ALA A 20 7.54 -10.89 14.94
CA ALA A 20 8.72 -11.67 15.35
C ALA A 20 9.73 -11.76 14.21
N PRO A 21 11.04 -11.91 14.50
CA PRO A 21 12.06 -12.01 13.45
C PRO A 21 11.82 -13.21 12.53
N LEU A 22 11.90 -12.99 11.21
CA LEU A 22 11.84 -14.04 10.20
C LEU A 22 13.09 -14.07 9.33
N HIS A 23 13.58 -15.25 9.02
CA HIS A 23 14.66 -15.47 8.07
C HIS A 23 14.62 -16.88 7.52
N ARG A 24 14.31 -17.03 6.23
CA ARG A 24 14.11 -18.31 5.56
C ARG A 24 13.01 -19.14 6.22
N ALA A 25 11.98 -18.44 6.66
CA ALA A 25 10.86 -19.02 7.39
C ALA A 25 9.94 -19.81 6.44
N ASP A 26 9.38 -20.86 6.97
CA ASP A 26 8.27 -21.55 6.32
C ASP A 26 6.94 -20.79 6.55
N ARG A 27 5.86 -21.28 5.92
CA ARG A 27 4.54 -20.68 6.04
C ARG A 27 3.99 -20.67 7.48
N HIS A 28 4.27 -21.71 8.25
CA HIS A 28 3.80 -21.82 9.62
C HIS A 28 4.51 -20.81 10.52
N GLU A 29 5.84 -20.69 10.39
CA GLU A 29 6.64 -19.70 11.09
C GLU A 29 6.24 -18.28 10.69
N ALA A 30 5.99 -18.04 9.40
CA ALA A 30 5.51 -16.76 8.88
C ALA A 30 4.14 -16.38 9.48
N THR A 31 3.21 -17.33 9.57
CA THR A 31 1.89 -17.11 10.20
C THR A 31 2.03 -16.70 11.67
N ALA A 32 2.87 -17.44 12.42
CA ALA A 32 3.09 -17.19 13.85
C ALA A 32 3.79 -15.85 14.13
N ALA A 33 4.47 -15.27 13.14
CA ALA A 33 5.20 -14.01 13.27
C ALA A 33 4.37 -12.77 12.90
N ILE A 34 3.12 -12.90 12.50
CA ILE A 34 2.26 -11.76 12.20
C ILE A 34 1.83 -11.08 13.50
N ALA A 35 2.17 -9.80 13.66
CA ALA A 35 1.66 -8.98 14.77
C ALA A 35 0.21 -8.56 14.54
N GLY A 36 -0.15 -8.27 13.29
CA GLY A 36 -1.48 -7.82 12.93
C GLY A 36 -1.56 -7.28 11.52
N TYR A 37 -2.74 -6.74 11.23
CA TYR A 37 -3.12 -6.22 9.93
C TYR A 37 -3.64 -4.79 10.04
N THR A 38 -3.42 -4.02 9.00
CA THR A 38 -3.95 -2.65 8.88
C THR A 38 -4.24 -2.32 7.42
N ALA A 39 -4.93 -1.22 7.16
CA ALA A 39 -5.06 -0.71 5.80
C ALA A 39 -3.83 0.11 5.41
N ALA A 40 -3.53 0.12 4.12
CA ALA A 40 -2.49 0.94 3.53
C ALA A 40 -3.00 1.62 2.25
N ASN A 41 -2.39 2.76 1.93
CA ASN A 41 -2.48 3.36 0.61
C ASN A 41 -1.06 3.46 0.04
N ASP A 42 -0.70 2.56 -0.90
CA ASP A 42 0.62 2.56 -1.54
C ASP A 42 0.65 3.59 -2.67
N LEU A 43 0.60 4.89 -2.27
CA LEU A 43 0.59 6.00 -3.21
C LEU A 43 1.78 5.91 -4.16
N SER A 44 1.48 5.97 -5.46
CA SER A 44 2.44 5.69 -6.51
C SER A 44 2.61 6.89 -7.44
N VAL A 45 3.84 7.36 -7.63
CA VAL A 45 4.18 8.37 -8.64
C VAL A 45 4.47 7.65 -9.95
N ARG A 46 3.48 7.58 -10.87
CA ARG A 46 3.56 6.74 -12.07
C ARG A 46 4.66 7.16 -13.05
N SER A 47 4.97 8.44 -13.14
CA SER A 47 6.10 8.91 -13.94
C SER A 47 7.43 8.32 -13.46
N TRP A 48 7.62 8.19 -12.15
CA TRP A 48 8.84 7.65 -11.54
C TRP A 48 8.84 6.13 -11.43
N GLN A 49 7.69 5.50 -11.28
CA GLN A 49 7.57 4.03 -11.25
C GLN A 49 8.15 3.38 -12.51
N ARG A 50 8.12 4.07 -13.65
CA ARG A 50 8.55 3.56 -14.96
C ARG A 50 9.99 3.92 -15.32
N HIS A 51 10.74 4.61 -14.44
CA HIS A 51 12.14 4.98 -14.71
C HIS A 51 13.05 3.75 -14.85
N THR A 52 12.77 2.68 -14.11
CA THR A 52 13.53 1.44 -14.14
C THR A 52 12.59 0.24 -14.10
N GLY A 53 13.14 -0.97 -14.25
CA GLY A 53 12.38 -2.20 -14.04
C GLY A 53 12.02 -2.45 -12.55
N GLN A 54 12.60 -1.68 -11.63
CA GLN A 54 12.29 -1.70 -10.20
C GLN A 54 11.38 -0.51 -9.87
N TRP A 55 10.25 -0.75 -9.24
CA TRP A 55 9.23 0.27 -9.00
C TRP A 55 9.52 1.20 -7.81
N LEU A 56 10.55 0.89 -7.04
CA LEU A 56 10.94 1.66 -5.85
C LEU A 56 10.93 3.18 -6.06
N PRO A 57 11.47 3.74 -7.15
CA PRO A 57 11.47 5.19 -7.34
C PRO A 57 10.08 5.83 -7.34
N GLY A 58 9.05 5.10 -7.77
CA GLY A 58 7.67 5.58 -7.75
C GLY A 58 6.94 5.37 -6.42
N LYS A 59 7.51 4.59 -5.50
CA LYS A 59 6.89 4.16 -4.24
C LYS A 59 7.53 4.79 -3.00
N ALA A 60 8.70 5.41 -3.14
CA ALA A 60 9.54 5.85 -2.02
C ALA A 60 9.59 7.38 -1.87
N PHE A 61 8.60 8.12 -2.35
CA PHE A 61 8.45 9.53 -2.03
C PHE A 61 8.09 9.69 -0.55
N ASP A 62 8.53 10.79 0.05
CA ASP A 62 8.20 11.10 1.44
C ASP A 62 6.69 11.13 1.65
N ALA A 63 6.23 10.52 2.75
CA ALA A 63 4.83 10.47 3.17
C ALA A 63 3.85 9.87 2.12
N THR A 64 4.31 8.90 1.30
CA THR A 64 3.48 8.25 0.27
C THR A 64 3.05 6.82 0.63
N THR A 65 3.25 6.40 1.88
CA THR A 65 2.77 5.09 2.37
C THR A 65 1.98 5.25 3.66
N PRO A 66 0.79 5.91 3.64
CA PRO A 66 -0.07 5.99 4.81
C PRO A 66 -0.49 4.60 5.27
N LEU A 67 -0.51 4.38 6.58
CA LEU A 67 -0.91 3.14 7.25
C LEU A 67 -1.92 3.46 8.37
N GLY A 68 -2.88 2.62 8.59
CA GLY A 68 -3.85 2.80 9.68
C GLY A 68 -5.27 2.35 9.33
N PRO A 69 -6.29 2.80 10.10
CA PRO A 69 -6.19 3.68 11.27
C PRO A 69 -5.72 2.97 12.54
N VAL A 70 -5.85 1.65 12.61
CA VAL A 70 -5.46 0.81 13.74
C VAL A 70 -4.79 -0.47 13.28
N LEU A 71 -3.99 -1.08 14.13
CA LEU A 71 -3.48 -2.44 13.96
C LEU A 71 -4.43 -3.43 14.66
N VAL A 72 -4.93 -4.42 13.90
CA VAL A 72 -5.81 -5.47 14.43
C VAL A 72 -5.05 -6.79 14.44
N THR A 73 -5.08 -7.51 15.56
CA THR A 73 -4.33 -8.75 15.76
C THR A 73 -5.00 -9.95 15.07
N PRO A 74 -4.23 -11.03 14.77
CA PRO A 74 -4.75 -12.17 14.02
C PRO A 74 -5.87 -12.97 14.73
N ASP A 75 -6.02 -12.81 16.03
CA ASP A 75 -7.10 -13.44 16.81
C ASP A 75 -8.44 -12.70 16.66
N GLU A 76 -8.41 -11.43 16.22
CA GLU A 76 -9.61 -10.62 15.95
C GLU A 76 -9.93 -10.49 14.47
N LEU A 77 -8.95 -10.68 13.57
CA LEU A 77 -9.10 -10.46 12.14
C LEU A 77 -8.44 -11.59 11.32
N ASP A 78 -9.22 -12.25 10.48
CA ASP A 78 -8.74 -13.27 9.54
C ASP A 78 -8.89 -12.80 8.08
N PRO A 79 -7.85 -12.29 7.43
CA PRO A 79 -7.91 -11.90 6.02
C PRO A 79 -8.21 -13.05 5.06
N ALA A 80 -7.93 -14.30 5.45
CA ALA A 80 -8.22 -15.46 4.60
C ALA A 80 -9.73 -15.79 4.55
N ALA A 81 -10.50 -15.33 5.52
CA ALA A 81 -11.96 -15.44 5.51
C ALA A 81 -12.66 -14.49 4.53
N GLY A 82 -11.91 -13.53 3.97
CA GLY A 82 -12.43 -12.51 3.08
C GLY A 82 -12.81 -11.23 3.82
N LEU A 83 -12.10 -10.15 3.54
CA LEU A 83 -12.37 -8.81 4.06
C LEU A 83 -12.55 -7.87 2.88
N ALA A 84 -13.68 -7.16 2.84
CA ALA A 84 -13.91 -6.14 1.84
C ALA A 84 -12.86 -5.03 1.97
N LEU A 85 -12.23 -4.67 0.86
CA LEU A 85 -11.27 -3.58 0.72
C LEU A 85 -11.78 -2.62 -0.33
N THR A 86 -12.00 -1.36 0.04
CA THR A 86 -12.46 -0.33 -0.88
C THR A 86 -11.58 0.90 -0.85
N CYS A 87 -11.53 1.61 -1.98
CA CYS A 87 -10.90 2.92 -2.10
C CYS A 87 -11.90 3.93 -2.64
N ARG A 88 -11.92 5.11 -2.03
CA ARG A 88 -12.67 6.27 -2.51
C ARG A 88 -11.73 7.45 -2.69
N VAL A 89 -12.00 8.23 -3.73
CA VAL A 89 -11.34 9.53 -3.95
C VAL A 89 -12.44 10.57 -3.98
N ASP A 90 -12.43 11.52 -3.05
CA ASP A 90 -13.47 12.54 -2.85
C ASP A 90 -14.87 11.94 -2.76
N GLY A 91 -15.00 10.80 -2.05
CA GLY A 91 -16.24 10.06 -1.89
C GLY A 91 -16.63 9.15 -3.06
N GLU A 92 -16.00 9.26 -4.23
CA GLU A 92 -16.24 8.36 -5.37
C GLU A 92 -15.55 7.01 -5.15
N LEU A 93 -16.27 5.91 -5.26
CA LEU A 93 -15.71 4.55 -5.19
C LEU A 93 -14.88 4.26 -6.43
N VAL A 94 -13.58 4.07 -6.27
CA VAL A 94 -12.62 3.84 -7.36
C VAL A 94 -12.01 2.42 -7.35
N GLN A 95 -11.90 1.78 -6.17
CA GLN A 95 -11.50 0.38 -6.06
C GLN A 95 -12.45 -0.38 -5.14
N SER A 96 -12.71 -1.64 -5.49
CA SER A 96 -13.44 -2.59 -4.66
C SER A 96 -12.84 -3.98 -4.87
N GLY A 97 -12.42 -4.61 -3.79
CA GLY A 97 -11.81 -5.93 -3.78
C GLY A 97 -12.09 -6.66 -2.49
N ASP A 98 -11.56 -7.85 -2.39
CA ASP A 98 -11.66 -8.72 -1.21
C ASP A 98 -10.31 -9.35 -0.93
N THR A 99 -9.92 -9.50 0.33
CA THR A 99 -8.63 -10.11 0.70
C THR A 99 -8.57 -11.61 0.36
N ALA A 100 -9.71 -12.27 0.18
CA ALA A 100 -9.77 -13.66 -0.32
C ALA A 100 -9.30 -13.79 -1.78
N ASP A 101 -9.31 -12.69 -2.55
CA ASP A 101 -8.86 -12.67 -3.95
C ASP A 101 -7.34 -12.45 -4.10
N LEU A 102 -6.60 -12.31 -2.99
CA LEU A 102 -5.15 -12.18 -3.03
C LEU A 102 -4.50 -13.39 -3.71
N VAL A 103 -3.65 -13.15 -4.72
CA VAL A 103 -2.90 -14.19 -5.42
C VAL A 103 -1.98 -14.94 -4.45
N PHE A 104 -1.36 -14.21 -3.52
CA PHE A 104 -0.57 -14.74 -2.42
C PHE A 104 -1.09 -14.13 -1.12
N ASP A 105 -1.42 -14.96 -0.16
CA ASP A 105 -1.84 -14.50 1.15
C ASP A 105 -0.66 -14.00 2.01
N ALA A 106 -0.97 -13.36 3.12
CA ALA A 106 0.01 -12.76 4.01
C ALA A 106 1.14 -13.72 4.45
N PRO A 107 0.87 -14.95 4.92
CA PRO A 107 1.92 -15.90 5.28
C PRO A 107 2.83 -16.30 4.11
N ALA A 108 2.27 -16.45 2.89
CA ALA A 108 3.07 -16.78 1.72
C ALA A 108 4.03 -15.63 1.34
N LEU A 109 3.55 -14.39 1.41
CA LEU A 109 4.39 -13.21 1.16
C LEU A 109 5.51 -13.08 2.17
N LEU A 110 5.23 -13.23 3.48
CA LEU A 110 6.26 -13.16 4.52
C LEU A 110 7.28 -14.28 4.37
N ALA A 111 6.86 -15.52 4.09
CA ALA A 111 7.77 -16.63 3.84
C ALA A 111 8.68 -16.34 2.63
N TYR A 112 8.11 -15.85 1.53
CA TYR A 112 8.86 -15.50 0.33
C TYR A 112 9.88 -14.39 0.57
N VAL A 113 9.46 -13.29 1.21
CA VAL A 113 10.36 -12.16 1.49
C VAL A 113 11.47 -12.59 2.45
N SER A 114 11.15 -13.40 3.48
CA SER A 114 12.14 -13.88 4.43
C SER A 114 13.21 -14.81 3.84
N ALA A 115 12.95 -15.36 2.64
CA ALA A 115 13.91 -16.22 1.95
C ALA A 115 15.17 -15.47 1.48
N PHE A 116 15.04 -14.19 1.14
CA PHE A 116 16.16 -13.38 0.62
C PHE A 116 16.54 -12.20 1.54
N THR A 117 15.71 -11.81 2.50
CA THR A 117 16.03 -10.77 3.48
C THR A 117 15.50 -11.13 4.86
N ARG A 118 16.11 -10.58 5.92
CA ARG A 118 15.52 -10.69 7.26
C ARG A 118 14.36 -9.73 7.40
N LEU A 119 13.29 -10.20 8.04
CA LEU A 119 12.22 -9.36 8.53
C LEU A 119 12.34 -9.22 10.05
N SER A 120 12.12 -8.03 10.56
CA SER A 120 12.18 -7.66 11.96
C SER A 120 10.82 -7.22 12.48
N PRO A 121 10.55 -7.30 13.78
CA PRO A 121 9.34 -6.72 14.35
C PRO A 121 9.19 -5.24 13.94
N GLY A 122 8.00 -4.90 13.46
CA GLY A 122 7.69 -3.58 12.94
C GLY A 122 7.87 -3.42 11.43
N ASP A 123 8.51 -4.36 10.73
CA ASP A 123 8.51 -4.37 9.27
C ASP A 123 7.09 -4.57 8.76
N VAL A 124 6.78 -3.91 7.63
CA VAL A 124 5.46 -3.95 6.99
C VAL A 124 5.59 -4.50 5.59
N VAL A 125 4.72 -5.44 5.23
CA VAL A 125 4.60 -5.97 3.89
C VAL A 125 3.22 -5.59 3.34
N LEU A 126 3.19 -4.89 2.23
CA LEU A 126 1.98 -4.57 1.48
C LEU A 126 1.65 -5.72 0.54
N THR A 127 0.37 -6.08 0.42
CA THR A 127 -0.04 -7.33 -0.24
C THR A 127 -0.43 -7.19 -1.69
N GLY A 128 -0.42 -5.98 -2.21
CA GLY A 128 -0.87 -5.66 -3.56
C GLY A 128 -2.30 -5.11 -3.61
N THR A 129 -2.56 -4.30 -4.61
CA THR A 129 -3.80 -3.55 -4.78
C THR A 129 -4.75 -4.22 -5.79
N PRO A 130 -6.08 -4.17 -5.58
CA PRO A 130 -7.06 -4.64 -6.56
C PRO A 130 -7.13 -3.71 -7.78
N ALA A 131 -7.89 -4.11 -8.79
CA ALA A 131 -8.20 -3.27 -9.96
C ALA A 131 -8.85 -1.93 -9.56
N GLY A 132 -8.72 -0.91 -10.43
CA GLY A 132 -9.34 0.40 -10.23
C GLY A 132 -8.35 1.52 -9.87
N VAL A 133 -7.05 1.29 -10.02
CA VAL A 133 -6.04 2.36 -9.93
C VAL A 133 -6.24 3.41 -11.03
N GLY A 134 -5.91 4.65 -10.76
CA GLY A 134 -6.14 5.76 -11.68
C GLY A 134 -5.40 5.63 -13.02
N ALA A 135 -4.19 5.05 -13.00
CA ALA A 135 -3.44 4.77 -14.23
C ALA A 135 -4.13 3.75 -15.16
N GLY A 136 -5.07 2.94 -14.63
CA GLY A 136 -5.85 1.96 -15.39
C GLY A 136 -7.14 2.52 -15.98
N THR A 137 -7.53 3.75 -15.67
CA THR A 137 -8.76 4.38 -16.20
C THR A 137 -8.55 4.92 -17.62
N THR A 138 -9.64 5.20 -18.31
CA THR A 138 -9.61 5.81 -19.65
C THR A 138 -10.49 7.07 -19.69
N PRO A 139 -9.92 8.29 -19.77
CA PRO A 139 -8.47 8.59 -19.71
C PRO A 139 -7.87 8.27 -18.33
N PRO A 140 -6.52 8.11 -18.23
CA PRO A 140 -5.85 7.93 -16.95
C PRO A 140 -6.14 9.10 -15.99
N ARG A 141 -6.43 8.77 -14.72
CA ARG A 141 -6.70 9.75 -13.65
C ARG A 141 -5.52 9.78 -12.68
N ALA A 142 -5.13 10.97 -12.26
CA ALA A 142 -4.16 11.19 -11.19
C ALA A 142 -4.80 12.01 -10.07
N LEU A 143 -4.24 11.88 -8.87
CA LEU A 143 -4.60 12.68 -7.71
C LEU A 143 -4.10 14.12 -7.87
N ALA A 144 -4.91 15.07 -7.41
CA ALA A 144 -4.63 16.50 -7.39
C ALA A 144 -4.43 17.00 -5.96
N ASP A 145 -3.88 18.21 -5.84
CA ASP A 145 -3.76 18.88 -4.54
C ASP A 145 -5.14 19.15 -3.94
N GLY A 146 -5.33 18.72 -2.70
CA GLY A 146 -6.58 18.83 -1.96
C GLY A 146 -7.52 17.64 -2.07
N ASP A 147 -7.26 16.67 -2.95
CA ASP A 147 -8.03 15.43 -2.99
C ASP A 147 -7.93 14.67 -1.66
N VAL A 148 -8.95 13.90 -1.32
CA VAL A 148 -8.97 13.04 -0.15
C VAL A 148 -9.16 11.60 -0.59
N VAL A 149 -8.20 10.75 -0.24
CA VAL A 149 -8.27 9.30 -0.49
C VAL A 149 -8.68 8.60 0.80
N GLU A 150 -9.70 7.76 0.72
CA GLU A 150 -10.16 6.92 1.82
C GLU A 150 -10.00 5.45 1.44
N VAL A 151 -9.20 4.72 2.22
CA VAL A 151 -9.05 3.27 2.10
C VAL A 151 -9.77 2.63 3.28
N GLU A 152 -10.82 1.85 3.00
CA GLU A 152 -11.56 1.12 4.02
C GLU A 152 -11.24 -0.37 3.90
N LEU A 153 -10.82 -0.96 5.03
CA LEU A 153 -10.67 -2.40 5.21
C LEU A 153 -11.65 -2.87 6.28
N ALA A 154 -12.51 -3.79 5.91
CA ALA A 154 -13.51 -4.34 6.84
C ALA A 154 -12.85 -4.92 8.09
N GLY A 155 -13.35 -4.55 9.26
CA GLY A 155 -12.79 -4.96 10.56
C GLY A 155 -11.62 -4.11 11.06
N VAL A 156 -11.05 -3.23 10.22
CA VAL A 156 -9.96 -2.31 10.57
C VAL A 156 -10.45 -0.87 10.65
N GLY A 157 -11.26 -0.44 9.67
CA GLY A 157 -11.78 0.92 9.58
C GLY A 157 -11.32 1.67 8.34
N VAL A 158 -11.38 3.00 8.39
CA VAL A 158 -11.10 3.89 7.27
C VAL A 158 -9.80 4.65 7.51
N LEU A 159 -8.84 4.47 6.61
CA LEU A 159 -7.63 5.27 6.52
C LEU A 159 -7.89 6.46 5.59
N THR A 160 -7.92 7.66 6.14
CA THR A 160 -8.15 8.90 5.38
C THR A 160 -6.83 9.60 5.11
N THR A 161 -6.52 9.84 3.84
CA THR A 161 -5.28 10.44 3.36
C THR A 161 -5.57 11.72 2.58
N PRO A 162 -5.43 12.92 3.18
CA PRO A 162 -5.48 14.16 2.40
C PRO A 162 -4.21 14.30 1.54
N ILE A 163 -4.41 14.63 0.27
CA ILE A 163 -3.33 14.78 -0.70
C ILE A 163 -2.81 16.21 -0.69
N ARG A 164 -1.49 16.34 -0.61
CA ARG A 164 -0.81 17.63 -0.76
C ARG A 164 0.27 17.55 -1.83
N ILE A 165 0.16 18.47 -2.80
CA ILE A 165 1.17 18.67 -3.83
C ILE A 165 1.90 19.96 -3.53
N GLU A 166 3.18 19.87 -3.19
CA GLU A 166 4.01 20.99 -2.81
C GLU A 166 4.56 21.69 -4.05
N LYS A 167 4.32 23.00 -4.18
CA LYS A 167 4.93 23.80 -5.22
C LYS A 167 6.41 23.98 -4.91
N THR A 168 7.24 23.29 -5.66
CA THR A 168 8.69 23.45 -5.61
C THR A 168 9.05 24.62 -6.54
N GLY A 169 9.66 25.68 -5.99
CA GLY A 169 10.15 26.79 -6.83
C GLY A 169 11.12 26.28 -7.92
N THR A 170 11.36 27.09 -8.93
CA THR A 170 12.06 26.79 -10.20
C THR A 170 13.50 26.23 -10.11
N GLU A 171 13.97 25.80 -8.97
CA GLU A 171 15.30 25.18 -8.79
C GLU A 171 15.21 23.64 -8.78
N HIS A 172 14.74 23.05 -9.86
CA HIS A 172 15.02 21.62 -10.09
C HIS A 172 16.45 21.47 -10.61
N ARG A 173 17.32 20.94 -9.76
CA ARG A 173 18.54 20.31 -10.24
C ARG A 173 18.13 19.08 -11.02
N GLU A 174 18.28 19.15 -12.35
CA GLU A 174 18.25 17.97 -13.20
C GLU A 174 19.24 16.95 -12.59
N CYS A 175 18.72 15.87 -12.03
CA CYS A 175 19.54 14.72 -11.73
C CYS A 175 19.88 14.07 -13.08
N ALA A 176 21.08 14.39 -13.57
CA ALA A 176 21.68 13.76 -14.75
C ALA A 176 22.05 12.31 -14.45
#